data_37dbf4dc2ccccba1b9a2449ece93bac1
#
_entry.id   37dbf4dc2ccccba1b9a2449ece93bac1
#
_cell.length_a   1.000
_cell.length_b   1.000
_cell.length_c   1.000
_cell.angle_alpha   90.00
_cell.angle_beta   90.00
_cell.angle_gamma   90.00
#
_symmetry.space_group_name_H-M   'P 1'
#
loop_
_entity.id
_entity.type
_entity.pdbx_description
1 polymer ?
#
loop_
_entity_poly.entity_id
_entity_poly.type
_entity_poly.pdbx_seq_one_letter_code
_entity_poly.pdbx_strand_id
1 'polypeptide(L)'
;MSIQTEFLAPIREATEINQQQASDTILMLFLNRIRREIFAYASTFSGNNFTWNYWITDLVAGQFEYILPQGSWMKNDLKKVLSVYKKDSQWEYKKINSYDLEALPKSLEEIEKNWPDFYFVADSNSVFIYPIPLTTVPDGLKVIWSYIPDDVSATDQMEKLHIPREYESLLWDWVKMLIYDYKKQYNEKNISKQDYEEGKLKFKATSGEKQKILYSHDEDLSDFT
;
A
#
# COMPACT_ATOMS: atom_id res chain seq x y z
N MET A 1 -19.26 -4.22 -13.00
CA MET A 1 -19.05 -5.34 -13.95
C MET A 1 -17.95 -6.26 -13.41
N SER A 2 -17.89 -7.54 -13.83
CA SER A 2 -16.95 -8.50 -13.26
C SER A 2 -15.59 -8.48 -13.96
N ILE A 3 -14.54 -8.92 -13.27
CA ILE A 3 -13.21 -9.11 -13.85
C ILE A 3 -13.24 -10.04 -15.06
N GLN A 4 -14.13 -11.04 -15.03
CA GLN A 4 -14.30 -11.95 -16.16
C GLN A 4 -14.73 -11.23 -17.44
N THR A 5 -15.67 -10.29 -17.35
CA THR A 5 -16.22 -9.59 -18.54
C THR A 5 -15.36 -8.40 -18.97
N GLU A 6 -14.75 -7.68 -18.04
CA GLU A 6 -14.00 -6.45 -18.36
C GLU A 6 -12.50 -6.67 -18.54
N PHE A 7 -11.97 -7.76 -18.00
CA PHE A 7 -10.54 -8.05 -18.08
C PHE A 7 -10.23 -9.35 -18.81
N LEU A 8 -10.77 -10.50 -18.33
CA LEU A 8 -10.39 -11.80 -18.88
C LEU A 8 -10.88 -12.01 -20.33
N ALA A 9 -12.10 -11.62 -20.65
CA ALA A 9 -12.63 -11.77 -22.01
C ALA A 9 -11.87 -10.91 -23.02
N PRO A 10 -11.67 -9.59 -22.78
CA PRO A 10 -10.88 -8.78 -23.70
C PRO A 10 -9.41 -9.19 -23.80
N ILE A 11 -8.76 -9.65 -22.71
CA ILE A 11 -7.36 -10.07 -22.78
C ILE A 11 -7.21 -11.37 -23.56
N ARG A 12 -8.21 -12.26 -23.51
CA ARG A 12 -8.25 -13.47 -24.36
C ARG A 12 -8.33 -13.11 -25.84
N GLU A 13 -9.18 -12.14 -26.19
CA GLU A 13 -9.31 -11.64 -27.55
C GLU A 13 -8.00 -11.01 -28.02
N ALA A 14 -7.41 -10.10 -27.22
CA ALA A 14 -6.18 -9.40 -27.57
C ALA A 14 -4.95 -10.32 -27.70
N THR A 15 -4.92 -11.45 -26.97
CA THR A 15 -3.80 -12.41 -26.99
C THR A 15 -4.10 -13.66 -27.78
N GLU A 16 -5.30 -13.79 -28.40
CA GLU A 16 -5.77 -14.98 -29.12
C GLU A 16 -5.59 -16.27 -28.32
N ILE A 17 -5.80 -16.21 -26.99
CA ILE A 17 -5.73 -17.37 -26.10
C ILE A 17 -7.12 -17.87 -25.76
N ASN A 18 -7.41 -19.12 -26.10
CA ASN A 18 -8.71 -19.72 -25.80
C ASN A 18 -8.70 -20.42 -24.42
N GLN A 19 -9.90 -20.81 -23.96
CA GLN A 19 -10.08 -21.42 -22.64
C GLN A 19 -9.45 -22.82 -22.51
N GLN A 20 -9.24 -23.52 -23.63
CA GLN A 20 -8.56 -24.82 -23.64
C GLN A 20 -7.04 -24.65 -23.48
N GLN A 21 -6.48 -23.57 -24.01
CA GLN A 21 -5.04 -23.26 -23.89
C GLN A 21 -4.70 -22.73 -22.48
N ALA A 22 -5.53 -21.83 -21.93
CA ALA A 22 -5.38 -21.36 -20.55
C ALA A 22 -6.75 -21.15 -19.90
N SER A 23 -7.00 -21.87 -18.82
CA SER A 23 -8.23 -21.69 -18.04
C SER A 23 -8.30 -20.31 -17.38
N ASP A 24 -9.49 -19.89 -16.96
CA ASP A 24 -9.65 -18.64 -16.19
C ASP A 24 -8.82 -18.67 -14.91
N THR A 25 -8.64 -19.84 -14.29
CA THR A 25 -7.77 -20.01 -13.12
C THR A 25 -6.31 -19.61 -13.42
N ILE A 26 -5.77 -20.00 -14.56
CA ILE A 26 -4.39 -19.65 -14.97
C ILE A 26 -4.28 -18.14 -15.22
N LEU A 27 -5.25 -17.56 -15.92
CA LEU A 27 -5.25 -16.11 -16.16
C LEU A 27 -5.40 -15.31 -14.86
N MET A 28 -6.21 -15.79 -13.93
CA MET A 28 -6.33 -15.17 -12.60
C MET A 28 -5.06 -15.28 -11.77
N LEU A 29 -4.31 -16.39 -11.89
CA LEU A 29 -2.98 -16.49 -11.28
C LEU A 29 -2.02 -15.43 -11.83
N PHE A 30 -2.01 -15.21 -13.15
CA PHE A 30 -1.19 -14.17 -13.76
C PHE A 30 -1.63 -12.79 -13.28
N LEU A 31 -2.94 -12.49 -13.31
CA LEU A 31 -3.50 -11.23 -12.85
C LEU A 31 -3.11 -10.93 -11.39
N ASN A 32 -3.34 -11.88 -10.49
CA ASN A 32 -3.05 -11.68 -9.07
C ASN A 32 -1.54 -11.54 -8.80
N ARG A 33 -0.71 -12.29 -9.51
CA ARG A 33 0.75 -12.15 -9.43
C ARG A 33 1.17 -10.73 -9.82
N ILE A 34 0.74 -10.28 -11.01
CA ILE A 34 1.10 -8.95 -11.53
C ILE A 34 0.58 -7.85 -10.62
N ARG A 35 -0.66 -7.98 -10.16
CA ARG A 35 -1.24 -7.03 -9.22
C ARG A 35 -0.38 -6.88 -7.97
N ARG A 36 0.06 -7.97 -7.34
CA ARG A 36 0.98 -7.92 -6.20
C ARG A 36 2.30 -7.24 -6.53
N GLU A 37 2.86 -7.50 -7.72
CA GLU A 37 4.10 -6.86 -8.17
C GLU A 37 3.90 -5.35 -8.39
N ILE A 38 2.77 -4.90 -8.95
CA ILE A 38 2.43 -3.48 -9.09
C ILE A 38 2.31 -2.82 -7.72
N PHE A 39 1.60 -3.44 -6.76
CA PHE A 39 1.49 -2.91 -5.40
C PHE A 39 2.84 -2.86 -4.69
N ALA A 40 3.66 -3.89 -4.86
CA ALA A 40 5.01 -3.90 -4.31
C ALA A 40 5.86 -2.77 -4.88
N TYR A 41 5.80 -2.55 -6.18
CA TYR A 41 6.49 -1.47 -6.85
C TYR A 41 5.96 -0.10 -6.41
N ALA A 42 4.64 0.08 -6.41
CA ALA A 42 3.99 1.32 -5.99
C ALA A 42 4.31 1.70 -4.53
N SER A 43 4.43 0.71 -3.64
CA SER A 43 4.75 0.94 -2.22
C SER A 43 6.17 1.48 -2.00
N THR A 44 7.04 1.44 -3.01
CA THR A 44 8.37 2.07 -2.94
C THR A 44 8.34 3.58 -3.11
N PHE A 45 7.20 4.14 -3.59
CA PHE A 45 7.03 5.57 -3.80
C PHE A 45 6.09 6.17 -2.75
N SER A 46 6.56 7.15 -2.01
CA SER A 46 5.82 7.78 -0.90
C SER A 46 4.54 8.53 -1.31
N GLY A 47 4.36 8.80 -2.61
CA GLY A 47 3.20 9.53 -3.14
C GLY A 47 1.99 8.67 -3.56
N ASN A 48 2.07 7.34 -3.47
CA ASN A 48 1.00 6.46 -3.97
C ASN A 48 -0.01 6.07 -2.90
N ASN A 49 -1.10 6.82 -2.83
CA ASN A 49 -2.14 6.64 -1.82
C ASN A 49 -2.95 5.33 -1.96
N PHE A 50 -2.96 4.67 -3.13
CA PHE A 50 -3.73 3.45 -3.32
C PHE A 50 -3.10 2.20 -2.68
N THR A 51 -1.82 2.28 -2.28
CA THR A 51 -1.14 1.21 -1.54
C THR A 51 -1.22 1.38 -0.03
N TRP A 52 -1.90 2.44 0.44
CA TRP A 52 -1.98 2.78 1.85
C TRP A 52 -3.37 2.55 2.39
N ASN A 53 -3.40 2.17 3.64
CA ASN A 53 -4.60 2.18 4.44
C ASN A 53 -4.34 2.91 5.76
N TYR A 54 -5.40 3.34 6.43
CA TYR A 54 -5.28 3.98 7.72
C TYR A 54 -6.34 3.47 8.69
N TRP A 55 -6.03 3.56 9.96
CA TRP A 55 -6.89 3.24 11.07
C TRP A 55 -6.84 4.37 12.09
N ILE A 56 -8.01 4.76 12.56
CA ILE A 56 -8.17 5.72 13.63
C ILE A 56 -8.75 4.98 14.82
N THR A 57 -8.16 5.18 15.99
CA THR A 57 -8.59 4.58 17.24
C THR A 57 -8.33 5.50 18.41
N ASP A 58 -8.93 5.20 19.55
CA ASP A 58 -8.68 5.92 20.79
C ASP A 58 -7.24 5.68 21.24
N LEU A 59 -6.59 6.74 21.70
CA LEU A 59 -5.36 6.62 22.48
C LEU A 59 -5.80 6.38 23.94
N VAL A 60 -5.57 5.18 24.47
CA VAL A 60 -6.11 4.74 25.78
C VAL A 60 -5.07 4.89 26.88
N ALA A 61 -5.44 5.49 28.01
CA ALA A 61 -4.56 5.60 29.17
C ALA A 61 -4.11 4.21 29.67
N GLY A 62 -2.82 4.06 29.88
CA GLY A 62 -2.20 2.79 30.32
C GLY A 62 -2.01 1.75 29.23
N GLN A 63 -2.46 1.98 27.99
CA GLN A 63 -2.28 1.08 26.87
C GLN A 63 -1.08 1.50 26.03
N PHE A 64 -0.14 0.58 25.82
CA PHE A 64 1.04 0.82 24.99
C PHE A 64 1.01 0.05 23.68
N GLU A 65 0.25 -1.05 23.60
CA GLU A 65 0.13 -1.87 22.40
C GLU A 65 -1.22 -1.67 21.72
N TYR A 66 -1.18 -1.39 20.43
CA TYR A 66 -2.33 -1.22 19.54
C TYR A 66 -2.26 -2.23 18.41
N ILE A 67 -3.10 -3.27 18.52
CA ILE A 67 -3.19 -4.32 17.51
C ILE A 67 -3.90 -3.74 16.29
N LEU A 68 -3.25 -3.82 15.13
CA LEU A 68 -3.82 -3.33 13.87
C LEU A 68 -5.04 -4.18 13.47
N PRO A 69 -6.11 -3.55 12.97
CA PRO A 69 -7.34 -4.26 12.63
C PRO A 69 -7.07 -5.28 11.53
N GLN A 70 -7.33 -6.55 11.84
CA GLN A 70 -7.27 -7.65 10.89
C GLN A 70 -8.62 -7.75 10.18
N GLY A 71 -8.71 -7.24 8.96
CA GLY A 71 -9.87 -7.47 8.09
C GLY A 71 -9.68 -8.70 7.22
N SER A 72 -10.76 -9.20 6.60
CA SER A 72 -10.71 -10.31 5.63
C SER A 72 -9.81 -10.01 4.41
N TRP A 73 -9.49 -8.77 4.20
CA TRP A 73 -8.62 -8.21 3.15
C TRP A 73 -7.22 -7.83 3.65
N MET A 74 -6.91 -8.12 4.94
CA MET A 74 -5.61 -7.91 5.58
C MET A 74 -4.92 -9.22 5.99
N LYS A 75 -5.32 -10.36 5.44
CA LYS A 75 -4.66 -11.63 5.77
C LYS A 75 -3.19 -11.59 5.37
N ASN A 76 -2.33 -11.41 6.37
CA ASN A 76 -0.89 -11.69 6.37
C ASN A 76 0.05 -10.75 5.59
N ASP A 77 -0.42 -9.65 4.99
CA ASP A 77 0.42 -8.84 4.13
C ASP A 77 0.58 -7.38 4.58
N LEU A 78 0.63 -7.16 5.89
CA LEU A 78 1.11 -5.90 6.46
C LEU A 78 2.58 -5.75 6.08
N LYS A 79 2.86 -4.94 5.05
CA LYS A 79 4.25 -4.77 4.63
C LYS A 79 5.03 -3.84 5.53
N LYS A 80 4.42 -2.74 5.94
CA LYS A 80 5.12 -1.74 6.74
C LYS A 80 4.16 -0.71 7.30
N VAL A 81 4.29 -0.38 8.57
CA VAL A 81 3.74 0.86 9.14
C VAL A 81 4.55 2.02 8.57
N LEU A 82 3.86 2.96 7.93
CA LEU A 82 4.48 4.10 7.25
C LEU A 82 4.58 5.30 8.18
N SER A 83 3.51 5.56 8.93
CA SER A 83 3.43 6.72 9.80
C SER A 83 2.41 6.50 10.89
N VAL A 84 2.69 7.05 12.05
CA VAL A 84 1.77 7.10 13.20
C VAL A 84 1.61 8.56 13.61
N TYR A 85 0.37 8.95 13.89
CA TYR A 85 0.01 10.30 14.30
C TYR A 85 -0.78 10.24 15.60
N LYS A 86 -0.53 11.19 16.47
CA LYS A 86 -1.25 11.39 17.72
C LYS A 86 -1.96 12.74 17.68
N LYS A 87 -3.19 12.82 18.16
CA LYS A 87 -3.86 14.10 18.42
C LYS A 87 -3.16 14.85 19.55
N ASP A 88 -2.90 16.13 19.33
CA ASP A 88 -2.40 17.06 20.35
C ASP A 88 -3.56 17.70 21.15
N SER A 89 -3.22 18.67 22.01
CA SER A 89 -4.18 19.43 22.79
C SER A 89 -5.10 20.32 21.96
N GLN A 90 -4.76 20.58 20.68
CA GLN A 90 -5.55 21.37 19.73
C GLN A 90 -6.42 20.46 18.83
N TRP A 91 -6.46 19.15 19.10
CA TRP A 91 -7.18 18.13 18.33
C TRP A 91 -6.60 17.91 16.91
N GLU A 92 -5.38 18.33 16.66
CA GLU A 92 -4.67 18.13 15.41
C GLU A 92 -3.79 16.87 15.46
N TYR A 93 -3.71 16.14 14.33
CA TYR A 93 -2.86 14.97 14.23
C TYR A 93 -1.41 15.37 13.95
N LYS A 94 -0.54 15.18 14.93
CA LYS A 94 0.92 15.36 14.77
C LYS A 94 1.60 14.02 14.58
N LYS A 95 2.48 13.98 13.60
CA LYS A 95 3.29 12.77 13.30
C LYS A 95 4.25 12.53 14.47
N ILE A 96 4.31 11.26 14.91
CA ILE A 96 5.27 10.83 15.91
C ILE A 96 6.42 10.05 15.26
N ASN A 97 7.61 10.11 15.85
CA ASN A 97 8.80 9.48 15.29
C ASN A 97 8.77 7.96 15.47
N SER A 98 9.34 7.22 14.50
CA SER A 98 9.56 5.78 14.63
C SER A 98 10.94 5.50 15.24
N TYR A 99 11.00 4.46 16.06
CA TYR A 99 12.26 3.91 16.56
C TYR A 99 12.34 2.42 16.30
N ASP A 100 13.56 1.95 16.02
CA ASP A 100 13.80 0.53 15.92
C ASP A 100 13.91 -0.08 17.31
N LEU A 101 13.39 -1.32 17.47
CA LEU A 101 13.45 -2.05 18.76
C LEU A 101 14.87 -2.19 19.31
N GLU A 102 15.86 -2.28 18.41
CA GLU A 102 17.27 -2.39 18.79
C GLU A 102 17.88 -1.09 19.36
N ALA A 103 17.25 0.05 19.03
CA ALA A 103 17.66 1.36 19.49
C ALA A 103 16.98 1.81 20.79
N LEU A 104 16.06 0.99 21.32
CA LEU A 104 15.37 1.31 22.56
C LEU A 104 16.38 1.31 23.74
N PRO A 105 16.37 2.35 24.60
CA PRO A 105 17.12 2.33 25.85
C PRO A 105 16.80 1.08 26.65
N LYS A 106 17.81 0.49 27.29
CA LYS A 106 17.69 -0.78 28.00
C LYS A 106 16.83 -0.70 29.28
N SER A 107 16.40 0.50 29.70
CA SER A 107 15.52 0.68 30.85
C SER A 107 14.38 1.66 30.57
N LEU A 108 13.19 1.36 31.10
CA LEU A 108 12.02 2.25 31.08
C LEU A 108 12.31 3.61 31.72
N GLU A 109 13.14 3.66 32.76
CA GLU A 109 13.53 4.91 33.43
C GLU A 109 14.36 5.86 32.56
N GLU A 110 15.19 5.31 31.65
CA GLU A 110 15.91 6.14 30.68
C GLU A 110 14.98 6.71 29.61
N ILE A 111 13.94 5.94 29.23
CA ILE A 111 12.91 6.37 28.27
C ILE A 111 12.13 7.56 28.83
N GLU A 112 11.69 7.50 30.07
CA GLU A 112 10.90 8.58 30.70
C GLU A 112 11.71 9.86 30.92
N LYS A 113 13.01 9.74 31.17
CA LYS A 113 13.88 10.91 31.46
C LYS A 113 14.36 11.68 30.24
N ASN A 114 14.61 10.97 29.13
CA ASN A 114 15.31 11.53 27.96
C ASN A 114 14.40 11.79 26.77
N TRP A 115 13.11 11.44 26.84
CA TRP A 115 12.23 11.44 25.67
C TRP A 115 10.88 12.08 26.02
N PRO A 116 10.81 13.42 25.94
CA PRO A 116 9.56 14.14 26.25
C PRO A 116 8.49 13.90 25.19
N ASP A 117 8.86 13.47 23.99
CA ASP A 117 7.95 13.29 22.87
C ASP A 117 7.54 11.82 22.69
N PHE A 118 6.30 11.62 22.23
CA PHE A 118 5.82 10.29 21.87
C PHE A 118 6.61 9.73 20.68
N TYR A 119 6.87 8.44 20.73
CA TYR A 119 7.41 7.68 19.61
C TYR A 119 6.70 6.33 19.50
N PHE A 120 6.86 5.66 18.37
CA PHE A 120 6.29 4.36 18.14
C PHE A 120 7.33 3.35 17.68
N VAL A 121 7.06 2.09 18.01
CA VAL A 121 7.74 0.94 17.44
C VAL A 121 6.68 0.10 16.72
N ALA A 122 6.96 -0.30 15.50
CA ALA A 122 6.05 -1.15 14.74
C ALA A 122 6.58 -2.58 14.71
N ASP A 123 5.70 -3.52 14.98
CA ASP A 123 5.89 -4.95 14.72
C ASP A 123 4.91 -5.40 13.62
N SER A 124 4.96 -6.67 13.24
CA SER A 124 4.18 -7.25 12.14
C SER A 124 2.68 -6.97 12.21
N ASN A 125 2.10 -6.96 13.42
CA ASN A 125 0.66 -6.80 13.63
C ASN A 125 0.27 -5.71 14.63
N SER A 126 1.25 -5.05 15.25
CA SER A 126 1.02 -4.11 16.36
C SER A 126 1.85 -2.85 16.20
N VAL A 127 1.35 -1.78 16.78
CA VAL A 127 2.08 -0.53 17.00
C VAL A 127 2.20 -0.31 18.49
N PHE A 128 3.43 -0.14 18.97
CA PHE A 128 3.73 0.16 20.36
C PHE A 128 3.99 1.67 20.50
N ILE A 129 3.31 2.31 21.45
CA ILE A 129 3.40 3.75 21.67
C ILE A 129 4.10 4.02 23.01
N TYR A 130 5.10 4.88 22.97
CA TYR A 130 5.88 5.29 24.14
C TYR A 130 6.05 6.82 24.19
N PRO A 131 6.11 7.44 25.38
CA PRO A 131 5.77 6.84 26.69
C PRO A 131 4.31 6.38 26.72
N ILE A 132 3.99 5.50 27.70
CA ILE A 132 2.63 5.00 27.86
C ILE A 132 1.66 6.18 28.08
N PRO A 133 0.56 6.28 27.32
CA PRO A 133 -0.39 7.36 27.46
C PRO A 133 -0.96 7.46 28.90
N LEU A 134 -0.95 8.65 29.47
CA LEU A 134 -1.53 8.89 30.82
C LEU A 134 -3.01 9.26 30.76
N THR A 135 -3.50 9.69 29.61
CA THR A 135 -4.89 10.12 29.42
C THR A 135 -5.47 9.47 28.16
N THR A 136 -6.76 9.14 28.24
CA THR A 136 -7.50 8.65 27.08
C THR A 136 -7.93 9.82 26.20
N VAL A 137 -7.63 9.74 24.89
CA VAL A 137 -8.02 10.72 23.88
C VAL A 137 -8.86 10.01 22.81
N PRO A 138 -10.14 10.33 22.64
CA PRO A 138 -10.99 9.75 21.61
C PRO A 138 -10.41 10.03 20.21
N ASP A 139 -10.39 9.01 19.35
CA ASP A 139 -9.74 9.09 18.03
C ASP A 139 -8.31 9.63 18.09
N GLY A 140 -7.61 9.38 19.18
CA GLY A 140 -6.34 10.00 19.52
C GLY A 140 -5.15 9.48 18.72
N LEU A 141 -5.29 8.32 18.06
CA LEU A 141 -4.24 7.66 17.32
C LEU A 141 -4.68 7.40 15.88
N LYS A 142 -3.83 7.79 14.92
CA LYS A 142 -4.00 7.45 13.50
C LYS A 142 -2.76 6.72 13.02
N VAL A 143 -2.94 5.50 12.52
CA VAL A 143 -1.87 4.67 11.97
C VAL A 143 -2.06 4.54 10.46
N ILE A 144 -1.01 4.75 9.70
CA ILE A 144 -0.98 4.57 8.25
C ILE A 144 0.02 3.46 7.93
N TRP A 145 -0.41 2.50 7.12
CA TRP A 145 0.44 1.40 6.68
C TRP A 145 0.28 1.09 5.19
N SER A 146 1.30 0.48 4.61
CA SER A 146 1.20 -0.12 3.28
C SER A 146 0.66 -1.53 3.38
N TYR A 147 -0.12 -1.95 2.38
CA TYR A 147 -0.69 -3.29 2.30
C TYR A 147 -0.57 -3.87 0.90
N ILE A 148 -0.66 -5.19 0.80
CA ILE A 148 -0.91 -5.89 -0.46
C ILE A 148 -2.33 -6.45 -0.37
N PRO A 149 -3.20 -6.14 -1.35
CA PRO A 149 -4.56 -6.63 -1.32
C PRO A 149 -4.62 -8.15 -1.57
N ASP A 150 -5.63 -8.80 -0.98
CA ASP A 150 -5.93 -10.22 -1.21
C ASP A 150 -6.17 -10.53 -2.69
N ASP A 151 -5.97 -11.79 -3.06
CA ASP A 151 -6.25 -12.26 -4.42
C ASP A 151 -7.72 -12.04 -4.80
N VAL A 152 -7.93 -11.64 -6.03
CA VAL A 152 -9.26 -11.50 -6.61
C VAL A 152 -9.64 -12.71 -7.42
N SER A 153 -10.95 -12.95 -7.56
CA SER A 153 -11.55 -13.99 -8.39
C SER A 153 -12.17 -13.41 -9.66
N ALA A 154 -12.41 -14.26 -10.66
CA ALA A 154 -13.03 -13.86 -11.93
C ALA A 154 -14.43 -13.24 -11.76
N THR A 155 -15.15 -13.63 -10.70
CA THR A 155 -16.49 -13.11 -10.38
C THR A 155 -16.49 -11.78 -9.62
N ASP A 156 -15.34 -11.38 -9.10
CA ASP A 156 -15.21 -10.10 -8.41
C ASP A 156 -15.37 -8.92 -9.38
N GLN A 157 -15.75 -7.77 -8.82
CA GLN A 157 -15.86 -6.52 -9.58
C GLN A 157 -14.47 -5.92 -9.82
N MET A 158 -14.32 -5.15 -10.90
CA MET A 158 -13.06 -4.51 -11.27
C MET A 158 -12.50 -3.59 -10.18
N GLU A 159 -13.38 -2.94 -9.41
CA GLU A 159 -13.00 -2.08 -8.29
C GLU A 159 -12.18 -2.80 -7.22
N LYS A 160 -12.36 -4.12 -7.07
CA LYS A 160 -11.55 -4.95 -6.15
C LYS A 160 -10.10 -5.13 -6.59
N LEU A 161 -9.74 -4.76 -7.81
CA LEU A 161 -8.34 -4.69 -8.20
C LEU A 161 -7.58 -3.66 -7.39
N HIS A 162 -8.26 -2.60 -6.90
CA HIS A 162 -7.66 -1.48 -6.17
C HIS A 162 -6.54 -0.78 -6.95
N ILE A 163 -6.50 -0.93 -8.27
CA ILE A 163 -5.56 -0.26 -9.15
C ILE A 163 -6.28 0.93 -9.77
N PRO A 164 -5.76 2.17 -9.65
CA PRO A 164 -6.33 3.33 -10.31
C PRO A 164 -6.36 3.14 -11.83
N ARG A 165 -7.41 3.65 -12.47
CA ARG A 165 -7.62 3.50 -13.93
C ARG A 165 -6.43 3.95 -14.77
N GLU A 166 -5.73 4.97 -14.30
CA GLU A 166 -4.52 5.49 -14.95
C GLU A 166 -3.38 4.46 -15.04
N TYR A 167 -3.42 3.40 -14.20
CA TYR A 167 -2.43 2.33 -14.16
C TYR A 167 -2.94 0.97 -14.64
N GLU A 168 -4.18 0.90 -15.12
CA GLU A 168 -4.73 -0.35 -15.68
C GLU A 168 -3.94 -0.82 -16.91
N SER A 169 -3.40 0.09 -17.72
CA SER A 169 -2.56 -0.28 -18.86
C SER A 169 -1.34 -1.09 -18.46
N LEU A 170 -0.68 -0.75 -17.33
CA LEU A 170 0.44 -1.52 -16.80
C LEU A 170 0.05 -2.96 -16.47
N LEU A 171 -1.12 -3.12 -15.86
CA LEU A 171 -1.66 -4.44 -15.54
C LEU A 171 -1.89 -5.24 -16.82
N TRP A 172 -2.49 -4.62 -17.84
CA TRP A 172 -2.75 -5.23 -19.13
C TRP A 172 -1.48 -5.70 -19.83
N ASP A 173 -0.51 -4.83 -19.98
CA ASP A 173 0.70 -5.11 -20.73
C ASP A 173 1.53 -6.21 -20.07
N TRP A 174 1.57 -6.21 -18.76
CA TRP A 174 2.29 -7.24 -18.02
C TRP A 174 1.58 -8.60 -18.04
N VAL A 175 0.24 -8.63 -17.91
CA VAL A 175 -0.50 -9.88 -18.05
C VAL A 175 -0.38 -10.45 -19.47
N LYS A 176 -0.43 -9.60 -20.51
CA LYS A 176 -0.13 -10.01 -21.91
C LYS A 176 1.25 -10.63 -22.02
N MET A 177 2.28 -9.99 -21.44
CA MET A 177 3.63 -10.52 -21.44
C MET A 177 3.70 -11.94 -20.86
N LEU A 178 3.03 -12.21 -19.76
CA LEU A 178 2.98 -13.56 -19.17
C LEU A 178 2.21 -14.54 -20.03
N ILE A 179 1.14 -14.11 -20.70
CA ILE A 179 0.37 -14.95 -21.63
C ILE A 179 1.24 -15.32 -22.84
N TYR A 180 1.95 -14.38 -23.44
CA TYR A 180 2.83 -14.64 -24.57
C TYR A 180 4.03 -15.50 -24.19
N ASP A 181 4.56 -15.35 -22.97
CA ASP A 181 5.57 -16.26 -22.44
C ASP A 181 5.03 -17.68 -22.30
N TYR A 182 3.82 -17.81 -21.77
CA TYR A 182 3.12 -19.09 -21.64
C TYR A 182 2.87 -19.75 -23.02
N LYS A 183 2.49 -18.97 -24.04
CA LYS A 183 2.34 -19.40 -25.44
C LYS A 183 3.67 -19.63 -26.16
N LYS A 184 4.81 -19.28 -25.55
CA LYS A 184 6.15 -19.26 -26.18
C LYS A 184 6.26 -18.33 -27.40
N GLN A 185 5.50 -17.26 -27.42
CA GLN A 185 5.52 -16.21 -28.45
C GLN A 185 6.47 -15.08 -28.00
N TYR A 186 7.76 -15.25 -28.25
CA TYR A 186 8.80 -14.39 -27.69
C TYR A 186 8.86 -12.98 -28.30
N ASN A 187 8.44 -12.80 -29.54
CA ASN A 187 8.41 -11.46 -30.17
C ASN A 187 7.34 -10.59 -29.49
N GLU A 188 6.12 -11.10 -29.39
CA GLU A 188 4.98 -10.43 -28.74
C GLU A 188 5.24 -10.19 -27.25
N LYS A 189 5.89 -11.15 -26.58
CA LYS A 189 6.36 -10.99 -25.20
C LYS A 189 7.32 -9.80 -25.06
N ASN A 190 8.29 -9.66 -25.98
CA ASN A 190 9.27 -8.59 -25.90
C ASN A 190 8.63 -7.21 -26.10
N ILE A 191 7.67 -7.09 -27.04
CA ILE A 191 6.90 -5.86 -27.25
C ILE A 191 6.13 -5.51 -25.96
N SER A 192 5.34 -6.44 -25.44
CA SER A 192 4.57 -6.20 -24.21
C SER A 192 5.44 -5.88 -23.00
N LYS A 193 6.67 -6.43 -22.95
CA LYS A 193 7.65 -6.09 -21.91
C LYS A 193 8.16 -4.66 -22.08
N GLN A 194 8.41 -4.21 -23.29
CA GLN A 194 8.85 -2.83 -23.54
C GLN A 194 7.75 -1.85 -23.14
N ASP A 195 6.50 -2.08 -23.56
CA ASP A 195 5.36 -1.24 -23.20
C ASP A 195 5.19 -1.16 -21.65
N TYR A 196 5.38 -2.29 -20.98
CA TYR A 196 5.35 -2.33 -19.54
C TYR A 196 6.47 -1.50 -18.88
N GLU A 197 7.73 -1.62 -19.33
CA GLU A 197 8.84 -0.84 -18.76
C GLU A 197 8.67 0.66 -19.01
N GLU A 198 8.16 1.06 -20.17
CA GLU A 198 7.79 2.46 -20.45
C GLU A 198 6.67 2.94 -19.52
N GLY A 199 5.66 2.11 -19.31
CA GLY A 199 4.57 2.38 -18.36
C GLY A 199 5.06 2.55 -16.94
N LYS A 200 6.02 1.73 -16.48
CA LYS A 200 6.66 1.89 -15.16
C LYS A 200 7.40 3.22 -15.02
N LEU A 201 8.10 3.64 -16.06
CA LEU A 201 8.79 4.94 -16.06
C LEU A 201 7.79 6.10 -15.95
N LYS A 202 6.68 6.06 -16.69
CA LYS A 202 5.59 7.04 -16.60
C LYS A 202 4.97 7.04 -15.18
N PHE A 203 4.71 5.86 -14.63
CA PHE A 203 4.20 5.71 -13.28
C PHE A 203 5.14 6.38 -12.25
N LYS A 204 6.44 6.12 -12.35
CA LYS A 204 7.45 6.72 -11.47
C LYS A 204 7.48 8.26 -11.59
N ALA A 205 7.44 8.78 -12.82
CA ALA A 205 7.43 10.22 -13.07
C ALA A 205 6.20 10.90 -12.44
N THR A 206 5.00 10.37 -12.71
CA THR A 206 3.74 10.91 -12.17
C THR A 206 3.69 10.86 -10.64
N SER A 207 4.21 9.78 -10.04
CA SER A 207 4.28 9.65 -8.58
C SER A 207 5.27 10.63 -7.96
N GLY A 208 6.38 10.90 -8.63
CA GLY A 208 7.38 11.89 -8.21
C GLY A 208 6.88 13.33 -8.30
N GLU A 209 6.07 13.66 -9.31
CA GLU A 209 5.45 14.97 -9.45
C GLU A 209 4.40 15.23 -8.37
N LYS A 210 3.54 14.25 -8.08
CA LYS A 210 2.55 14.33 -6.97
C LYS A 210 3.24 14.56 -5.62
N GLN A 211 4.41 13.98 -5.42
CA GLN A 211 5.20 14.17 -4.21
C GLN A 211 5.73 15.62 -4.09
N LYS A 212 6.20 16.23 -5.19
CA LYS A 212 6.62 17.64 -5.20
C LYS A 212 5.48 18.59 -4.88
N ILE A 213 4.29 18.35 -5.42
CA ILE A 213 3.11 19.19 -5.16
C ILE A 213 2.68 19.10 -3.69
N LEU A 214 2.75 17.94 -3.06
CA LEU A 214 2.41 17.76 -1.64
C LEU A 214 3.41 18.51 -0.73
N TYR A 215 4.71 18.46 -1.03
CA TYR A 215 5.73 19.19 -0.25
C TYR A 215 5.69 20.71 -0.49
N SER A 216 5.37 21.18 -1.69
CA SER A 216 5.21 22.61 -1.94
C SER A 216 3.99 23.22 -1.24
N HIS A 217 2.96 22.43 -0.94
CA HIS A 217 1.78 22.88 -0.19
C HIS A 217 2.04 22.99 1.31
N ASP A 218 2.92 22.15 1.85
CA ASP A 218 3.31 22.21 3.26
C ASP A 218 4.29 23.40 3.54
N GLU A 219 5.07 23.81 2.54
CA GLU A 219 5.96 25.01 2.66
C GLU A 219 5.19 26.33 2.59
N ASP A 220 4.10 26.39 1.80
CA ASP A 220 3.26 27.60 1.66
C ASP A 220 2.38 27.89 2.90
N LEU A 221 2.21 26.92 3.81
CA LEU A 221 1.45 27.11 5.05
C LEU A 221 2.27 27.71 6.20
N SER A 222 3.60 27.81 6.05
CA SER A 222 4.48 28.40 7.06
C SER A 222 4.55 29.95 7.01
N ASP A 223 4.02 30.58 5.95
CA ASP A 223 4.03 32.03 5.76
C ASP A 223 2.76 32.75 6.26
N PHE A 224 1.85 32.04 6.93
CA PHE A 224 0.64 32.60 7.55
C PHE A 224 0.64 32.43 9.08
N THR A 225 1.71 32.88 9.74
CA THR A 225 1.71 33.17 11.19
C THR A 225 2.22 34.59 11.47
#